data_4e6ea2db5d17c7f2e11b6f6dc3cac1a1
#
_entry.id   4e6ea2db5d17c7f2e11b6f6dc3cac1a1
#
_cell.length_a   1.000
_cell.length_b   1.000
_cell.length_c   1.000
_cell.angle_alpha   90.00
_cell.angle_beta   90.00
_cell.angle_gamma   90.00
#
_symmetry.space_group_name_H-M   'P 1'
#
loop_
_entity.id
_entity.type
_entity.pdbx_description
1 polymer ?
#
loop_
_entity_poly.entity_id
_entity_poly.type
_entity_poly.pdbx_seq_one_letter_code
_entity_poly.pdbx_strand_id
1 'polypeptide(L)'
;MLGSIATPICAVAEESEAVEMQDGEIQDDGILEYVALGDSISNGYSADPKSEIISYPQLIAHDLEEMAGEDVELSKDTKNGLTTTKLNSVILKRKQVQESLQKADFVTVTIGANDLMNQFKKVSKEILNNNTRFSTANQALAALQDGIKANPLLLVKVVSAISNWDYTSFEDDWKLTMENIDSMRPANSEMIVTTIYNPVESMELPGTLNSIVEGLISKMNDIIVSYADDYDYKVVELLDSGIGEKVQSDGLHPNQEGQQLICDLMEETATSEPFEAIREYREEQEREKQEALKAAKRQKEQEEAEKKALEEKKERGKTVVSCASLAVAVGLMALLRKKTEKEERNRQSGKK
;
A
#
# COMPACT_ATOMS: atom_id res chain seq x y z
N MET A 1 3.63 49.57 80.73
CA MET A 1 4.22 50.10 79.51
C MET A 1 4.97 49.00 78.83
N LEU A 2 4.34 48.28 77.90
CA LEU A 2 4.91 47.25 77.12
C LEU A 2 4.97 47.66 75.63
N GLY A 3 6.21 47.95 75.17
CA GLY A 3 6.47 48.40 73.82
C GLY A 3 6.49 47.21 72.89
N SER A 4 5.62 47.27 71.88
CA SER A 4 5.55 46.23 70.78
C SER A 4 6.58 46.66 69.75
N ILE A 5 7.51 45.76 69.47
CA ILE A 5 8.50 45.94 68.40
C ILE A 5 7.95 45.18 67.20
N ALA A 6 7.51 45.86 66.14
CA ALA A 6 7.16 45.31 64.86
C ALA A 6 8.43 45.20 64.01
N THR A 7 8.76 43.98 63.62
CA THR A 7 9.75 43.66 62.60
C THR A 7 9.12 43.71 61.17
N PRO A 8 9.75 44.35 60.17
CA PRO A 8 9.24 44.35 58.81
C PRO A 8 9.57 43.01 58.15
N ILE A 9 8.55 42.37 57.62
CA ILE A 9 8.68 41.20 56.72
C ILE A 9 9.15 41.76 55.37
N CYS A 10 10.39 41.38 55.00
CA CYS A 10 10.92 41.63 53.68
C CYS A 10 10.27 40.61 52.72
N ALA A 11 9.40 41.10 51.83
CA ALA A 11 8.89 40.30 50.72
C ALA A 11 10.02 40.17 49.68
N VAL A 12 10.53 38.95 49.53
CA VAL A 12 11.38 38.56 48.40
C VAL A 12 10.44 38.32 47.24
N ALA A 13 10.48 39.21 46.25
CA ALA A 13 9.88 38.96 44.96
C ALA A 13 10.73 37.92 44.23
N GLU A 14 10.20 36.74 44.02
CA GLU A 14 10.73 35.79 43.05
C GLU A 14 10.49 36.40 41.66
N GLU A 15 11.54 36.91 41.04
CA GLU A 15 11.59 37.17 39.60
C GLU A 15 11.54 35.77 38.92
N SER A 16 10.39 35.42 38.35
CA SER A 16 10.30 34.33 37.38
C SER A 16 11.05 34.81 36.13
N GLU A 17 12.26 34.36 35.94
CA GLU A 17 12.93 34.40 34.64
C GLU A 17 12.03 33.67 33.64
N ALA A 18 11.32 34.44 32.83
CA ALA A 18 10.75 33.91 31.59
C ALA A 18 11.94 33.48 30.72
N VAL A 19 12.12 32.19 30.58
CA VAL A 19 12.98 31.62 29.54
C VAL A 19 12.32 32.02 28.22
N GLU A 20 12.81 33.08 27.60
CA GLU A 20 12.58 33.32 26.19
C GLU A 20 13.16 32.12 25.47
N MET A 21 12.27 31.27 24.97
CA MET A 21 12.64 30.28 23.94
C MET A 21 13.09 31.12 22.75
N GLN A 22 14.38 31.16 22.50
CA GLN A 22 14.91 31.60 21.23
C GLN A 22 14.30 30.69 20.16
N ASP A 23 13.56 31.30 19.24
CA ASP A 23 13.31 30.74 17.92
C ASP A 23 14.69 30.45 17.29
N GLY A 24 15.23 29.29 17.58
CA GLY A 24 16.32 28.73 16.81
C GLY A 24 15.73 28.40 15.45
N GLU A 25 16.09 29.17 14.43
CA GLU A 25 15.98 28.70 13.06
C GLU A 25 16.61 27.30 13.06
N ILE A 26 15.77 26.27 12.87
CA ILE A 26 16.24 24.93 12.60
C ILE A 26 17.01 25.09 11.29
N GLN A 27 18.33 25.03 11.34
CA GLN A 27 19.15 24.99 10.12
C GLN A 27 18.71 23.73 9.41
N ASP A 28 18.13 23.92 8.24
CA ASP A 28 17.94 22.85 7.27
C ASP A 28 19.33 22.24 7.03
N ASP A 29 19.56 21.06 7.60
CA ASP A 29 20.82 20.31 7.45
C ASP A 29 20.80 19.45 6.18
N GLY A 30 19.73 19.52 5.41
CA GLY A 30 19.54 18.76 4.16
C GLY A 30 19.20 17.30 4.40
N ILE A 31 18.83 16.93 5.65
CA ILE A 31 18.39 15.56 6.00
C ILE A 31 16.88 15.61 6.25
N LEU A 32 16.13 14.76 5.57
CA LEU A 32 14.70 14.57 5.79
C LEU A 32 14.47 13.65 6.99
N GLU A 33 14.00 14.21 8.11
CA GLU A 33 13.72 13.48 9.34
C GLU A 33 12.34 12.80 9.27
N TYR A 34 12.33 11.49 9.01
CA TYR A 34 11.11 10.70 8.91
C TYR A 34 10.84 9.89 10.18
N VAL A 35 9.71 10.11 10.85
CA VAL A 35 9.29 9.36 12.04
C VAL A 35 8.09 8.46 11.72
N ALA A 36 8.26 7.15 11.90
CA ALA A 36 7.19 6.18 11.75
C ALA A 36 6.76 5.62 13.11
N LEU A 37 5.51 5.85 13.48
CA LEU A 37 4.89 5.35 14.71
C LEU A 37 3.87 4.26 14.37
N GLY A 38 3.78 3.23 15.21
CA GLY A 38 2.69 2.29 15.06
C GLY A 38 2.96 0.86 15.52
N ASP A 39 2.14 -0.05 15.03
CA ASP A 39 2.11 -1.44 15.48
C ASP A 39 2.90 -2.41 14.58
N SER A 40 2.41 -3.64 14.44
CA SER A 40 3.04 -4.67 13.63
C SER A 40 3.03 -4.39 12.13
N ILE A 41 2.10 -3.56 11.64
CA ILE A 41 2.00 -3.21 10.23
C ILE A 41 3.18 -2.32 9.85
N SER A 42 3.36 -1.21 10.53
CA SER A 42 4.49 -0.30 10.34
C SER A 42 5.84 -0.90 10.77
N ASN A 43 5.81 -1.92 11.66
CA ASN A 43 7.02 -2.65 12.04
C ASN A 43 7.52 -3.60 10.92
N GLY A 44 6.66 -4.02 9.99
CA GLY A 44 6.99 -5.05 9.00
C GLY A 44 7.01 -6.46 9.60
N TYR A 45 6.00 -6.78 10.44
CA TYR A 45 5.91 -8.11 11.04
C TYR A 45 5.83 -9.19 9.96
N SER A 46 6.65 -10.25 10.13
CA SER A 46 6.57 -11.46 9.33
C SER A 46 5.97 -12.61 10.13
N ALA A 47 4.93 -13.24 9.59
CA ALA A 47 4.31 -14.44 10.14
C ALA A 47 5.18 -15.69 9.93
N ASP A 48 6.04 -15.70 8.90
CA ASP A 48 7.06 -16.72 8.66
C ASP A 48 8.42 -16.23 9.19
N PRO A 49 9.00 -16.86 10.23
CA PRO A 49 10.29 -16.45 10.77
C PRO A 49 11.47 -16.56 9.78
N LYS A 50 11.26 -17.21 8.63
CA LYS A 50 12.28 -17.37 7.58
C LYS A 50 12.18 -16.33 6.49
N SER A 51 11.13 -15.53 6.49
CA SER A 51 10.87 -14.47 5.52
C SER A 51 10.98 -13.12 6.21
N GLU A 52 11.56 -12.16 5.53
CA GLU A 52 11.59 -10.77 5.94
C GLU A 52 10.53 -9.99 5.15
N ILE A 53 9.85 -9.09 5.82
CA ILE A 53 8.91 -8.15 5.23
C ILE A 53 9.51 -6.76 5.37
N ILE A 54 9.78 -6.12 4.26
CA ILE A 54 10.18 -4.71 4.23
C ILE A 54 8.93 -3.88 4.51
N SER A 55 8.95 -3.13 5.60
CA SER A 55 7.80 -2.33 6.03
C SER A 55 7.59 -1.10 5.15
N TYR A 56 6.34 -0.62 5.04
CA TYR A 56 6.04 0.56 4.26
C TYR A 56 6.88 1.80 4.67
N PRO A 57 7.25 2.04 5.94
CA PRO A 57 8.14 3.14 6.26
C PRO A 57 9.54 2.99 5.65
N GLN A 58 10.04 1.76 5.54
CA GLN A 58 11.32 1.51 4.89
C GLN A 58 11.23 1.66 3.36
N LEU A 59 10.07 1.34 2.77
CA LEU A 59 9.81 1.56 1.34
C LEU A 59 9.75 3.05 1.03
N ILE A 60 8.98 3.82 1.81
CA ILE A 60 8.90 5.29 1.65
C ILE A 60 10.29 5.93 1.80
N ALA A 61 11.06 5.58 2.83
CA ALA A 61 12.41 6.11 3.00
C ALA A 61 13.31 5.80 1.79
N HIS A 62 13.25 4.57 1.29
CA HIS A 62 13.98 4.16 0.09
C HIS A 62 13.55 4.96 -1.16
N ASP A 63 12.25 5.17 -1.36
CA ASP A 63 11.74 5.90 -2.52
C ASP A 63 12.08 7.40 -2.45
N LEU A 64 12.09 7.99 -1.25
CA LEU A 64 12.60 9.34 -1.03
C LEU A 64 14.08 9.47 -1.37
N GLU A 65 14.91 8.50 -0.98
CA GLU A 65 16.35 8.47 -1.31
C GLU A 65 16.59 8.26 -2.81
N GLU A 66 15.96 7.26 -3.43
CA GLU A 66 16.26 6.83 -4.80
C GLU A 66 15.54 7.66 -5.88
N MET A 67 14.33 8.16 -5.61
CA MET A 67 13.51 8.85 -6.61
C MET A 67 13.50 10.36 -6.41
N ALA A 68 13.46 10.84 -5.16
CA ALA A 68 13.51 12.27 -4.86
C ALA A 68 14.94 12.80 -4.62
N GLY A 69 15.88 11.91 -4.29
CA GLY A 69 17.28 12.27 -4.05
C GLY A 69 17.54 12.92 -2.69
N GLU A 70 16.64 12.67 -1.74
CA GLU A 70 16.75 13.14 -0.36
C GLU A 70 17.77 12.30 0.43
N ASP A 71 18.35 12.91 1.49
CA ASP A 71 19.09 12.16 2.51
C ASP A 71 18.12 11.93 3.69
N VAL A 72 17.75 10.67 3.97
CA VAL A 72 16.63 10.36 4.89
C VAL A 72 17.12 9.72 6.18
N GLU A 73 16.77 10.29 7.35
CA GLU A 73 16.91 9.63 8.64
C GLU A 73 15.56 9.05 9.11
N LEU A 74 15.37 7.73 8.96
CA LEU A 74 14.16 7.04 9.39
C LEU A 74 14.23 6.61 10.85
N SER A 75 13.43 7.26 11.71
CA SER A 75 13.14 6.84 13.09
C SER A 75 11.90 5.95 13.13
N LYS A 76 12.09 4.62 13.26
CA LYS A 76 10.99 3.65 13.30
C LYS A 76 10.67 3.23 14.73
N ASP A 77 9.74 3.95 15.40
CA ASP A 77 9.29 3.71 16.76
C ASP A 77 8.00 2.88 16.80
N THR A 78 8.12 1.65 16.34
CA THR A 78 7.04 0.70 16.12
C THR A 78 7.16 -0.51 17.05
N LYS A 79 6.03 -1.18 17.33
CA LYS A 79 6.04 -2.39 18.16
C LYS A 79 4.86 -3.30 17.86
N ASN A 80 5.13 -4.58 17.61
CA ASN A 80 4.09 -5.60 17.43
C ASN A 80 3.11 -5.63 18.61
N GLY A 81 1.81 -5.61 18.32
CA GLY A 81 0.74 -5.64 19.31
C GLY A 81 0.55 -4.32 20.08
N LEU A 82 1.07 -3.20 19.54
CA LEU A 82 0.90 -1.89 20.15
C LEU A 82 -0.56 -1.43 20.02
N THR A 83 -1.08 -0.86 21.11
CA THR A 83 -2.39 -0.18 21.16
C THR A 83 -2.19 1.31 21.33
N THR A 84 -3.21 2.11 21.06
CA THR A 84 -3.21 3.57 21.30
C THR A 84 -2.86 3.89 22.76
N THR A 85 -3.44 3.19 23.73
CA THR A 85 -3.08 3.33 25.16
C THR A 85 -1.59 3.13 25.42
N LYS A 86 -0.97 2.12 24.79
CA LYS A 86 0.47 1.84 24.99
C LYS A 86 1.36 2.78 24.19
N LEU A 87 0.92 3.23 23.03
CA LEU A 87 1.60 4.28 22.27
C LEU A 87 1.74 5.51 23.16
N ASN A 88 0.65 5.99 23.78
CA ASN A 88 0.63 7.14 24.68
C ASN A 88 1.47 6.92 25.95
N SER A 89 1.30 5.77 26.62
CA SER A 89 1.88 5.57 27.96
C SER A 89 3.32 5.08 27.94
N VAL A 90 3.80 4.54 26.82
CA VAL A 90 5.14 3.91 26.75
C VAL A 90 6.00 4.51 25.64
N ILE A 91 5.51 4.55 24.38
CA ILE A 91 6.35 4.94 23.24
C ILE A 91 6.58 6.45 23.25
N LEU A 92 5.52 7.25 23.26
CA LEU A 92 5.58 8.72 23.26
C LEU A 92 6.18 9.32 24.57
N LYS A 93 6.44 8.49 25.60
CA LYS A 93 7.16 8.91 26.81
C LYS A 93 8.66 8.68 26.74
N ARG A 94 9.15 8.03 25.69
CA ARG A 94 10.58 7.83 25.49
C ARG A 94 11.22 9.13 24.99
N LYS A 95 12.33 9.53 25.64
CA LYS A 95 13.05 10.76 25.29
C LYS A 95 13.50 10.77 23.84
N GLN A 96 14.02 9.63 23.34
CA GLN A 96 14.45 9.50 21.94
C GLN A 96 13.31 9.74 20.96
N VAL A 97 12.10 9.19 21.22
CA VAL A 97 10.92 9.39 20.37
C VAL A 97 10.49 10.83 20.34
N GLN A 98 10.52 11.49 21.50
CA GLN A 98 10.22 12.92 21.61
C GLN A 98 11.23 13.78 20.85
N GLU A 99 12.53 13.46 20.95
CA GLU A 99 13.59 14.12 20.21
C GLU A 99 13.46 13.93 18.68
N SER A 100 13.11 12.72 18.22
CA SER A 100 12.84 12.48 16.80
C SER A 100 11.60 13.24 16.31
N LEU A 101 10.51 13.23 17.09
CA LEU A 101 9.28 13.97 16.71
C LEU A 101 9.52 15.49 16.64
N GLN A 102 10.37 16.06 17.52
CA GLN A 102 10.67 17.49 17.53
C GLN A 102 11.43 17.98 16.30
N LYS A 103 12.01 17.08 15.55
CA LYS A 103 12.76 17.37 14.30
C LYS A 103 12.02 16.92 13.05
N ALA A 104 10.96 16.12 13.20
CA ALA A 104 10.32 15.43 12.10
C ALA A 104 9.83 16.39 11.01
N ASP A 105 10.22 16.12 9.77
CA ASP A 105 9.65 16.72 8.56
C ASP A 105 8.44 15.93 8.09
N PHE A 106 8.49 14.59 8.27
CA PHE A 106 7.44 13.67 7.88
C PHE A 106 7.12 12.66 8.98
N VAL A 107 5.83 12.48 9.29
CA VAL A 107 5.37 11.55 10.32
C VAL A 107 4.31 10.61 9.75
N THR A 108 4.46 9.31 9.97
CA THR A 108 3.41 8.34 9.65
C THR A 108 2.93 7.61 10.89
N VAL A 109 1.60 7.39 10.99
CA VAL A 109 0.99 6.68 12.12
C VAL A 109 0.06 5.57 11.63
N THR A 110 0.34 4.32 12.04
CA THR A 110 -0.53 3.17 11.77
C THR A 110 -0.81 2.44 13.08
N ILE A 111 -2.00 2.66 13.65
CA ILE A 111 -2.39 2.17 14.97
C ILE A 111 -3.92 2.00 15.06
N GLY A 112 -4.40 1.21 16.03
CA GLY A 112 -5.83 1.02 16.32
C GLY A 112 -6.32 -0.41 16.06
N ALA A 113 -5.69 -1.15 15.15
CA ALA A 113 -6.06 -2.54 14.86
C ALA A 113 -5.97 -3.43 16.10
N ASN A 114 -4.98 -3.23 16.97
CA ASN A 114 -4.83 -3.99 18.20
C ASN A 114 -5.85 -3.60 19.27
N ASP A 115 -6.32 -2.38 19.29
CA ASP A 115 -7.41 -1.91 20.15
C ASP A 115 -8.70 -2.66 19.80
N LEU A 116 -9.06 -2.70 18.53
CA LEU A 116 -10.17 -3.47 18.00
C LEU A 116 -10.06 -4.96 18.35
N MET A 117 -8.91 -5.58 18.04
CA MET A 117 -8.70 -7.01 18.28
C MET A 117 -8.75 -7.38 19.75
N ASN A 118 -8.23 -6.56 20.65
CA ASN A 118 -8.24 -6.82 22.09
C ASN A 118 -9.67 -6.71 22.64
N GLN A 119 -10.42 -5.70 22.22
CA GLN A 119 -11.82 -5.56 22.62
C GLN A 119 -12.67 -6.69 22.04
N PHE A 120 -12.47 -7.08 20.78
CA PHE A 120 -13.14 -8.22 20.15
C PHE A 120 -12.91 -9.53 20.92
N LYS A 121 -11.69 -9.83 21.35
CA LYS A 121 -11.36 -10.99 22.19
C LYS A 121 -12.10 -10.95 23.53
N LYS A 122 -12.19 -9.77 24.16
CA LYS A 122 -12.91 -9.57 25.43
C LYS A 122 -14.41 -9.83 25.25
N VAL A 123 -15.02 -9.19 24.26
CA VAL A 123 -16.45 -9.31 23.94
C VAL A 123 -16.82 -10.75 23.56
N SER A 124 -16.00 -11.42 22.72
CA SER A 124 -16.23 -12.82 22.35
C SER A 124 -16.23 -13.75 23.55
N LYS A 125 -15.34 -13.53 24.51
CA LYS A 125 -15.29 -14.28 25.77
C LYS A 125 -16.58 -14.09 26.60
N GLU A 126 -17.09 -12.87 26.67
CA GLU A 126 -18.33 -12.54 27.40
C GLU A 126 -19.55 -13.19 26.73
N ILE A 127 -19.66 -13.11 25.39
CA ILE A 127 -20.75 -13.74 24.62
C ILE A 127 -20.78 -15.26 24.85
N LEU A 128 -19.62 -15.90 24.79
CA LEU A 128 -19.48 -17.36 24.96
C LEU A 128 -19.60 -17.82 26.41
N ASN A 129 -19.62 -16.87 27.36
CA ASN A 129 -19.59 -17.14 28.80
C ASN A 129 -18.47 -18.13 29.16
N ASN A 130 -17.28 -17.89 28.66
CA ASN A 130 -16.17 -18.80 28.66
C ASN A 130 -14.95 -18.09 29.29
N ASN A 131 -14.20 -18.78 30.11
CA ASN A 131 -12.99 -18.28 30.76
C ASN A 131 -11.74 -18.49 29.91
N THR A 132 -11.87 -19.04 28.71
CA THR A 132 -10.73 -19.26 27.79
C THR A 132 -10.08 -17.93 27.40
N ARG A 133 -8.78 -17.88 27.48
CA ARG A 133 -8.00 -16.75 27.02
C ARG A 133 -7.68 -16.95 25.53
N PHE A 134 -8.20 -16.09 24.67
CA PHE A 134 -7.84 -16.08 23.27
C PHE A 134 -6.50 -15.36 23.07
N SER A 135 -5.55 -16.04 22.45
CA SER A 135 -4.25 -15.45 22.11
C SER A 135 -4.37 -14.51 20.90
N THR A 136 -5.21 -14.89 19.92
CA THR A 136 -5.43 -14.12 18.69
C THR A 136 -6.91 -13.80 18.47
N ALA A 137 -7.21 -12.79 17.66
CA ALA A 137 -8.58 -12.47 17.23
C ALA A 137 -9.16 -13.62 16.40
N ASN A 138 -8.38 -14.30 15.57
CA ASN A 138 -8.82 -15.45 14.79
C ASN A 138 -9.30 -16.61 15.66
N GLN A 139 -8.63 -16.88 16.78
CA GLN A 139 -9.10 -17.87 17.75
C GLN A 139 -10.45 -17.48 18.37
N ALA A 140 -10.63 -16.21 18.71
CA ALA A 140 -11.89 -15.70 19.24
C ALA A 140 -13.02 -15.79 18.20
N LEU A 141 -12.72 -15.46 16.95
CA LEU A 141 -13.65 -15.53 15.82
C LEU A 141 -14.09 -16.97 15.56
N ALA A 142 -13.15 -17.91 15.47
CA ALA A 142 -13.44 -19.33 15.27
C ALA A 142 -14.32 -19.89 16.41
N ALA A 143 -13.97 -19.58 17.67
CA ALA A 143 -14.78 -19.99 18.82
C ALA A 143 -16.19 -19.39 18.80
N LEU A 144 -16.33 -18.14 18.37
CA LEU A 144 -17.63 -17.48 18.23
C LEU A 144 -18.46 -18.13 17.12
N GLN A 145 -17.86 -18.45 15.96
CA GLN A 145 -18.52 -19.17 14.88
C GLN A 145 -19.03 -20.55 15.32
N ASP A 146 -18.18 -21.32 15.99
CA ASP A 146 -18.56 -22.64 16.49
C ASP A 146 -19.63 -22.54 17.57
N GLY A 147 -19.55 -21.54 18.45
CA GLY A 147 -20.60 -21.24 19.42
C GLY A 147 -21.95 -20.93 18.77
N ILE A 148 -21.97 -20.09 17.74
CA ILE A 148 -23.18 -19.74 16.98
C ILE A 148 -23.74 -20.94 16.24
N LYS A 149 -22.88 -21.80 15.62
CA LYS A 149 -23.31 -23.05 15.00
C LYS A 149 -24.01 -23.98 16.02
N ALA A 150 -23.44 -24.10 17.23
CA ALA A 150 -24.00 -24.93 18.29
C ALA A 150 -25.26 -24.31 18.92
N ASN A 151 -25.32 -22.99 19.01
CA ASN A 151 -26.45 -22.25 19.60
C ASN A 151 -26.71 -20.94 18.82
N PRO A 152 -27.64 -20.96 17.84
CA PRO A 152 -27.94 -19.77 17.03
C PRO A 152 -28.44 -18.56 17.83
N LEU A 153 -28.94 -18.75 19.04
CA LEU A 153 -29.39 -17.65 19.93
C LEU A 153 -28.19 -16.76 20.36
N LEU A 154 -26.95 -17.25 20.28
CA LEU A 154 -25.76 -16.42 20.52
C LEU A 154 -25.66 -15.25 19.55
N LEU A 155 -26.27 -15.33 18.36
CA LEU A 155 -26.28 -14.23 17.39
C LEU A 155 -26.96 -12.98 17.99
N VAL A 156 -27.99 -13.15 18.80
CA VAL A 156 -28.65 -12.03 19.52
C VAL A 156 -27.67 -11.34 20.48
N LYS A 157 -26.85 -12.14 21.18
CA LYS A 157 -25.81 -11.58 22.06
C LYS A 157 -24.72 -10.86 21.28
N VAL A 158 -24.34 -11.38 20.12
CA VAL A 158 -23.37 -10.72 19.22
C VAL A 158 -23.89 -9.36 18.80
N VAL A 159 -25.12 -9.29 18.29
CA VAL A 159 -25.75 -8.03 17.88
C VAL A 159 -25.84 -7.04 19.06
N SER A 160 -26.25 -7.51 20.24
CA SER A 160 -26.28 -6.67 21.44
C SER A 160 -24.90 -6.16 21.85
N ALA A 161 -23.90 -7.00 21.81
CA ALA A 161 -22.53 -6.64 22.18
C ALA A 161 -21.93 -5.59 21.22
N ILE A 162 -22.26 -5.70 19.93
CA ILE A 162 -21.84 -4.73 18.93
C ILE A 162 -22.55 -3.39 19.12
N SER A 163 -23.86 -3.42 19.42
CA SER A 163 -24.61 -2.20 19.72
C SER A 163 -24.10 -1.46 20.97
N ASN A 164 -23.43 -2.19 21.86
CA ASN A 164 -22.81 -1.67 23.09
C ASN A 164 -21.27 -1.64 23.01
N TRP A 165 -20.71 -1.61 21.79
CA TRP A 165 -19.26 -1.55 21.63
C TRP A 165 -18.73 -0.24 22.22
N ASP A 166 -17.65 -0.34 22.98
CA ASP A 166 -17.02 0.82 23.61
C ASP A 166 -16.09 1.51 22.62
N TYR A 167 -16.62 2.48 21.90
CA TYR A 167 -15.84 3.37 21.03
C TYR A 167 -15.21 4.52 21.82
N THR A 168 -15.79 4.90 22.96
CA THR A 168 -15.34 6.06 23.74
C THR A 168 -13.91 5.90 24.24
N SER A 169 -13.57 4.71 24.75
CA SER A 169 -12.19 4.45 25.19
C SER A 169 -11.18 4.56 24.06
N PHE A 170 -11.54 4.12 22.85
CA PHE A 170 -10.67 4.27 21.67
C PHE A 170 -10.57 5.73 21.26
N GLU A 171 -11.68 6.45 21.23
CA GLU A 171 -11.73 7.88 20.87
C GLU A 171 -10.89 8.72 21.82
N ASP A 172 -11.02 8.52 23.13
CA ASP A 172 -10.23 9.23 24.15
C ASP A 172 -8.72 8.95 23.99
N ASP A 173 -8.35 7.67 23.78
CA ASP A 173 -6.96 7.28 23.56
C ASP A 173 -6.43 7.82 22.21
N TRP A 174 -7.26 7.82 21.15
CA TRP A 174 -6.92 8.38 19.85
C TRP A 174 -6.63 9.86 19.93
N LYS A 175 -7.57 10.63 20.51
CA LYS A 175 -7.42 12.06 20.74
C LYS A 175 -6.15 12.38 21.49
N LEU A 176 -5.89 11.67 22.60
CA LEU A 176 -4.67 11.85 23.38
C LEU A 176 -3.40 11.52 22.58
N THR A 177 -3.46 10.54 21.68
CA THR A 177 -2.35 10.18 20.81
C THR A 177 -2.03 11.33 19.85
N MET A 178 -3.05 11.84 19.16
CA MET A 178 -2.87 12.92 18.19
C MET A 178 -2.42 14.22 18.89
N GLU A 179 -3.02 14.57 20.03
CA GLU A 179 -2.61 15.73 20.85
C GLU A 179 -1.14 15.62 21.27
N ASN A 180 -0.69 14.46 21.72
CA ASN A 180 0.72 14.26 22.11
C ASN A 180 1.68 14.40 20.92
N ILE A 181 1.32 13.82 19.75
CA ILE A 181 2.18 13.90 18.56
C ILE A 181 2.23 15.34 18.04
N ASP A 182 1.06 15.96 17.87
CA ASP A 182 0.94 17.32 17.36
C ASP A 182 1.66 18.36 18.23
N SER A 183 1.60 18.20 19.56
CA SER A 183 2.33 19.08 20.48
C SER A 183 3.85 18.94 20.42
N MET A 184 4.40 17.88 19.82
CA MET A 184 5.84 17.64 19.74
C MET A 184 6.42 17.91 18.36
N ARG A 185 5.67 17.62 17.29
CA ARG A 185 6.15 17.80 15.92
C ARG A 185 6.22 19.28 15.51
N PRO A 186 7.10 19.67 14.60
CA PRO A 186 7.09 20.99 13.99
C PRO A 186 5.77 21.28 13.27
N ALA A 187 5.30 22.52 13.30
CA ALA A 187 4.05 22.92 12.66
C ALA A 187 4.07 22.80 11.12
N ASN A 188 5.24 22.77 10.51
CA ASN A 188 5.44 22.57 9.08
C ASN A 188 5.69 21.11 8.70
N SER A 189 5.74 20.19 9.66
CA SER A 189 5.87 18.76 9.35
C SER A 189 4.59 18.21 8.76
N GLU A 190 4.71 17.31 7.78
CA GLU A 190 3.56 16.61 7.22
C GLU A 190 3.28 15.34 8.03
N MET A 191 2.02 15.12 8.43
CA MET A 191 1.61 13.90 9.13
C MET A 191 0.55 13.14 8.34
N ILE A 192 0.78 11.82 8.15
CA ILE A 192 -0.18 10.92 7.48
C ILE A 192 -0.53 9.76 8.40
N VAL A 193 -1.81 9.49 8.51
CA VAL A 193 -2.37 8.45 9.36
C VAL A 193 -3.15 7.45 8.51
N THR A 194 -3.05 6.17 8.81
CA THR A 194 -3.88 5.17 8.14
C THR A 194 -5.15 4.87 8.92
N THR A 195 -6.24 4.57 8.22
CA THR A 195 -7.39 3.87 8.81
C THR A 195 -7.08 2.38 8.99
N ILE A 196 -7.98 1.66 9.67
CA ILE A 196 -7.91 0.21 9.89
C ILE A 196 -8.56 -0.49 8.71
N TYR A 197 -7.90 -1.45 8.09
CA TYR A 197 -8.48 -2.31 7.06
C TYR A 197 -9.18 -3.53 7.66
N ASN A 198 -10.02 -4.20 6.86
CA ASN A 198 -10.70 -5.42 7.29
C ASN A 198 -9.84 -6.67 6.95
N PRO A 199 -9.12 -7.26 7.92
CA PRO A 199 -8.26 -8.41 7.64
C PRO A 199 -9.05 -9.70 7.39
N VAL A 200 -10.34 -9.72 7.74
CA VAL A 200 -11.21 -10.90 7.56
C VAL A 200 -12.03 -10.83 6.26
N GLU A 201 -11.81 -9.82 5.42
CA GLU A 201 -12.50 -9.66 4.14
C GLU A 201 -12.28 -10.87 3.22
N SER A 202 -11.06 -11.38 3.17
CA SER A 202 -10.68 -12.57 2.40
C SER A 202 -11.10 -13.91 3.05
N MET A 203 -11.64 -13.88 4.27
CA MET A 203 -12.08 -15.09 4.96
C MET A 203 -13.50 -15.47 4.52
N GLU A 204 -13.76 -16.77 4.32
CA GLU A 204 -15.10 -17.31 4.09
C GLU A 204 -15.97 -17.23 5.38
N LEU A 205 -16.31 -16.00 5.79
CA LEU A 205 -17.20 -15.76 6.91
C LEU A 205 -18.66 -15.79 6.43
N PRO A 206 -19.63 -16.22 7.29
CA PRO A 206 -21.02 -15.91 7.03
C PRO A 206 -21.19 -14.40 6.82
N GLY A 207 -21.86 -14.00 5.72
CA GLY A 207 -21.96 -12.58 5.32
C GLY A 207 -22.41 -11.65 6.45
N THR A 208 -23.26 -12.12 7.36
CA THR A 208 -23.67 -11.37 8.57
C THR A 208 -22.50 -11.02 9.50
N LEU A 209 -21.53 -11.93 9.67
CA LEU A 209 -20.37 -11.67 10.53
C LEU A 209 -19.38 -10.73 9.87
N ASN A 210 -19.18 -10.85 8.55
CA ASN A 210 -18.31 -9.93 7.81
C ASN A 210 -18.85 -8.49 7.89
N SER A 211 -20.14 -8.28 7.59
CA SER A 211 -20.77 -6.95 7.70
C SER A 211 -20.73 -6.38 9.12
N ILE A 212 -20.73 -7.23 10.13
CA ILE A 212 -20.59 -6.81 11.52
C ILE A 212 -19.17 -6.30 11.81
N VAL A 213 -18.14 -7.04 11.39
CA VAL A 213 -16.73 -6.65 11.56
C VAL A 213 -16.46 -5.37 10.79
N GLU A 214 -16.93 -5.29 9.55
CA GLU A 214 -16.83 -4.10 8.71
C GLU A 214 -17.47 -2.88 9.37
N GLY A 215 -18.68 -3.03 9.94
CA GLY A 215 -19.36 -1.94 10.65
C GLY A 215 -18.64 -1.49 11.93
N LEU A 216 -17.92 -2.38 12.63
CA LEU A 216 -17.08 -2.02 13.77
C LEU A 216 -15.85 -1.22 13.30
N ILE A 217 -15.19 -1.68 12.26
CA ILE A 217 -14.01 -1.04 11.67
C ILE A 217 -14.40 0.35 11.13
N SER A 218 -15.49 0.45 10.37
CA SER A 218 -15.98 1.72 9.81
C SER A 218 -16.15 2.78 10.89
N LYS A 219 -16.79 2.43 12.01
CA LYS A 219 -16.97 3.39 13.12
C LYS A 219 -15.67 3.79 13.80
N MET A 220 -14.68 2.89 13.91
CA MET A 220 -13.36 3.26 14.43
C MET A 220 -12.63 4.17 13.43
N ASN A 221 -12.80 3.91 12.13
CA ASN A 221 -12.25 4.75 11.07
C ASN A 221 -12.90 6.12 11.03
N ASP A 222 -14.23 6.21 11.28
CA ASP A 222 -14.93 7.51 11.44
C ASP A 222 -14.28 8.37 12.54
N ILE A 223 -13.88 7.74 13.66
CA ILE A 223 -13.14 8.44 14.74
C ILE A 223 -11.80 8.93 14.22
N ILE A 224 -11.01 8.06 13.56
CA ILE A 224 -9.70 8.44 12.99
C ILE A 224 -9.86 9.64 12.05
N VAL A 225 -10.82 9.60 11.14
CA VAL A 225 -11.05 10.65 10.13
C VAL A 225 -11.54 11.95 10.78
N SER A 226 -12.39 11.86 11.82
CA SER A 226 -13.06 13.03 12.41
C SER A 226 -12.10 14.02 13.08
N TYR A 227 -10.92 13.60 13.49
CA TYR A 227 -9.90 14.43 14.13
C TYR A 227 -8.80 14.92 13.18
N ALA A 228 -8.91 14.66 11.88
CA ALA A 228 -7.88 15.01 10.90
C ALA A 228 -7.62 16.50 10.84
N ASP A 229 -8.68 17.33 10.78
CA ASP A 229 -8.58 18.78 10.72
C ASP A 229 -8.11 19.39 12.07
N ASP A 230 -8.49 18.75 13.20
CA ASP A 230 -8.15 19.25 14.54
C ASP A 230 -6.64 19.14 14.83
N TYR A 231 -5.97 18.14 14.27
CA TYR A 231 -4.55 17.83 14.51
C TYR A 231 -3.71 17.86 13.23
N ASP A 232 -4.21 18.46 12.15
CA ASP A 232 -3.52 18.67 10.88
C ASP A 232 -2.79 17.41 10.38
N TYR A 233 -3.54 16.33 10.16
CA TYR A 233 -3.05 15.13 9.52
C TYR A 233 -3.91 14.71 8.32
N LYS A 234 -3.27 14.08 7.35
CA LYS A 234 -3.94 13.47 6.22
C LYS A 234 -4.27 12.02 6.52
N VAL A 235 -5.32 11.51 5.89
CA VAL A 235 -5.79 10.14 6.12
C VAL A 235 -5.65 9.30 4.87
N VAL A 236 -5.01 8.14 5.01
CA VAL A 236 -5.00 7.07 4.02
C VAL A 236 -6.06 6.05 4.41
N GLU A 237 -7.11 5.96 3.61
CA GLU A 237 -8.20 5.01 3.84
C GLU A 237 -7.84 3.61 3.34
N LEU A 238 -7.71 2.66 4.28
CA LEU A 238 -7.32 1.29 3.97
C LEU A 238 -8.49 0.31 3.86
N LEU A 239 -9.71 0.68 4.33
CA LEU A 239 -10.83 -0.28 4.41
C LEU A 239 -11.20 -0.85 3.04
N ASP A 240 -11.31 0.00 2.01
CA ASP A 240 -11.69 -0.38 0.64
C ASP A 240 -10.50 -0.37 -0.34
N SER A 241 -9.28 -0.39 0.17
CA SER A 241 -8.07 -0.30 -0.66
C SER A 241 -7.67 -1.61 -1.35
N GLY A 242 -8.31 -2.74 -1.00
CA GLY A 242 -7.93 -4.07 -1.46
C GLY A 242 -6.76 -4.69 -0.68
N ILE A 243 -6.32 -4.07 0.42
CA ILE A 243 -5.23 -4.60 1.25
C ILE A 243 -5.63 -5.90 1.95
N GLY A 244 -6.93 -6.13 2.22
CA GLY A 244 -7.44 -7.37 2.80
C GLY A 244 -7.14 -8.62 1.97
N GLU A 245 -6.92 -8.49 0.66
CA GLU A 245 -6.50 -9.56 -0.24
C GLU A 245 -4.96 -9.76 -0.25
N LYS A 246 -4.20 -8.80 0.29
CA LYS A 246 -2.73 -8.76 0.28
C LYS A 246 -2.14 -9.03 1.66
N VAL A 247 -2.68 -10.05 2.34
CA VAL A 247 -2.23 -10.45 3.67
C VAL A 247 -1.39 -11.73 3.62
N GLN A 248 -0.62 -11.94 4.68
CA GLN A 248 0.20 -13.12 4.89
C GLN A 248 -0.65 -14.35 5.25
N SER A 249 -0.02 -15.51 5.41
CA SER A 249 -0.70 -16.77 5.76
C SER A 249 -1.42 -16.75 7.11
N ASP A 250 -1.15 -15.76 7.97
CA ASP A 250 -1.88 -15.57 9.21
C ASP A 250 -3.25 -14.88 9.01
N GLY A 251 -3.53 -14.42 7.78
CA GLY A 251 -4.77 -13.75 7.41
C GLY A 251 -4.97 -12.40 8.11
N LEU A 252 -3.90 -11.78 8.61
CA LEU A 252 -3.99 -10.56 9.41
C LEU A 252 -3.00 -9.48 8.99
N HIS A 253 -1.73 -9.83 8.82
CA HIS A 253 -0.69 -8.85 8.52
C HIS A 253 -0.47 -8.72 7.01
N PRO A 254 -0.20 -7.50 6.50
CA PRO A 254 0.10 -7.31 5.09
C PRO A 254 1.31 -8.15 4.65
N ASN A 255 1.23 -8.76 3.49
CA ASN A 255 2.40 -9.34 2.82
C ASN A 255 3.22 -8.22 2.16
N GLN A 256 4.25 -8.55 1.38
CA GLN A 256 5.09 -7.53 0.75
C GLN A 256 4.30 -6.64 -0.24
N GLU A 257 3.34 -7.20 -0.97
CA GLU A 257 2.47 -6.42 -1.86
C GLU A 257 1.53 -5.50 -1.07
N GLY A 258 1.08 -5.93 0.11
CA GLY A 258 0.28 -5.11 1.01
C GLY A 258 1.09 -3.96 1.61
N GLN A 259 2.36 -4.18 1.97
CA GLN A 259 3.25 -3.12 2.43
C GLN A 259 3.52 -2.10 1.31
N GLN A 260 3.72 -2.56 0.07
CA GLN A 260 3.88 -1.68 -1.08
C GLN A 260 2.62 -0.85 -1.34
N LEU A 261 1.43 -1.46 -1.25
CA LEU A 261 0.18 -0.73 -1.42
C LEU A 261 0.02 0.39 -0.38
N ILE A 262 0.38 0.14 0.90
CA ILE A 262 0.35 1.21 1.92
C ILE A 262 1.35 2.31 1.57
N CYS A 263 2.56 1.97 1.14
CA CYS A 263 3.58 2.92 0.68
C CYS A 263 3.02 3.79 -0.45
N ASP A 264 2.51 3.18 -1.52
CA ASP A 264 1.98 3.89 -2.68
C ASP A 264 0.85 4.86 -2.30
N LEU A 265 -0.10 4.43 -1.45
CA LEU A 265 -1.21 5.26 -0.99
C LEU A 265 -0.75 6.42 -0.10
N MET A 266 0.28 6.23 0.73
CA MET A 266 0.85 7.31 1.54
C MET A 266 1.54 8.35 0.67
N GLU A 267 2.33 7.93 -0.31
CA GLU A 267 3.03 8.83 -1.24
C GLU A 267 2.07 9.59 -2.17
N GLU A 268 0.95 8.96 -2.56
CA GLU A 268 -0.13 9.64 -3.27
C GLU A 268 -0.81 10.71 -2.41
N THR A 269 -0.92 10.47 -1.09
CA THR A 269 -1.58 11.35 -0.14
C THR A 269 -0.68 12.51 0.32
N ALA A 270 0.63 12.28 0.38
CA ALA A 270 1.63 13.27 0.75
C ALA A 270 1.68 14.41 -0.26
N THR A 271 1.94 15.65 0.21
CA THR A 271 1.95 16.86 -0.64
C THR A 271 3.22 17.67 -0.53
N SER A 272 4.13 17.33 0.37
CA SER A 272 5.44 17.98 0.44
C SER A 272 6.28 17.70 -0.83
N GLU A 273 7.20 18.61 -1.14
CA GLU A 273 7.99 18.64 -2.39
C GLU A 273 8.68 17.32 -2.71
N PRO A 274 9.30 16.58 -1.77
CA PRO A 274 9.93 15.30 -2.08
C PRO A 274 8.96 14.25 -2.66
N PHE A 275 7.71 14.24 -2.23
CA PHE A 275 6.70 13.32 -2.76
C PHE A 275 6.17 13.73 -4.14
N GLU A 276 6.20 15.02 -4.48
CA GLU A 276 5.96 15.46 -5.86
C GLU A 276 7.04 14.93 -6.80
N ALA A 277 8.30 14.99 -6.38
CA ALA A 277 9.42 14.44 -7.15
C ALA A 277 9.29 12.92 -7.37
N ILE A 278 8.86 12.14 -6.37
CA ILE A 278 8.57 10.69 -6.53
C ILE A 278 7.49 10.47 -7.59
N ARG A 279 6.39 11.23 -7.55
CA ARG A 279 5.31 11.10 -8.53
C ARG A 279 5.78 11.43 -9.95
N GLU A 280 6.52 12.53 -10.13
CA GLU A 280 7.08 12.91 -11.42
C GLU A 280 8.03 11.85 -11.97
N TYR A 281 8.91 11.30 -11.13
CA TYR A 281 9.81 10.22 -11.50
C TYR A 281 9.06 8.97 -11.98
N ARG A 282 8.03 8.53 -11.25
CA ARG A 282 7.20 7.37 -11.63
C ARG A 282 6.43 7.62 -12.94
N GLU A 283 5.88 8.80 -13.14
CA GLU A 283 5.22 9.17 -14.41
C GLU A 283 6.17 9.14 -15.60
N GLU A 284 7.41 9.59 -15.41
CA GLU A 284 8.43 9.54 -16.46
C GLU A 284 8.79 8.09 -16.81
N GLN A 285 9.03 7.25 -15.82
CA GLN A 285 9.31 5.83 -16.01
C GLN A 285 8.17 5.09 -16.75
N GLU A 286 6.92 5.38 -16.39
CA GLU A 286 5.78 4.76 -17.06
C GLU A 286 5.63 5.26 -18.51
N ARG A 287 5.91 6.55 -18.80
CA ARG A 287 5.96 7.09 -20.17
C ARG A 287 7.02 6.38 -21.00
N GLU A 288 8.23 6.26 -20.49
CA GLU A 288 9.32 5.56 -21.19
C GLU A 288 8.98 4.10 -21.49
N LYS A 289 8.40 3.40 -20.51
CA LYS A 289 7.94 2.02 -20.66
C LYS A 289 6.86 1.86 -21.73
N GLN A 290 5.89 2.79 -21.76
CA GLN A 290 4.84 2.79 -22.78
C GLN A 290 5.40 3.09 -24.17
N GLU A 291 6.35 4.01 -24.30
CA GLU A 291 7.03 4.31 -25.57
C GLU A 291 7.85 3.11 -26.06
N ALA A 292 8.59 2.46 -25.19
CA ALA A 292 9.32 1.24 -25.51
C ALA A 292 8.38 0.11 -25.97
N LEU A 293 7.24 -0.07 -25.32
CA LEU A 293 6.24 -1.06 -25.71
C LEU A 293 5.64 -0.74 -27.08
N LYS A 294 5.32 0.53 -27.37
CA LYS A 294 4.83 0.98 -28.68
C LYS A 294 5.88 0.78 -29.77
N ALA A 295 7.15 1.07 -29.48
CA ALA A 295 8.26 0.85 -30.42
C ALA A 295 8.44 -0.65 -30.74
N ALA A 296 8.44 -1.51 -29.70
CA ALA A 296 8.53 -2.96 -29.88
C ALA A 296 7.35 -3.53 -30.71
N LYS A 297 6.14 -3.01 -30.50
CA LYS A 297 4.96 -3.39 -31.29
C LYS A 297 5.11 -3.00 -32.75
N ARG A 298 5.54 -1.77 -33.04
CA ARG A 298 5.81 -1.30 -34.41
C ARG A 298 6.88 -2.13 -35.10
N GLN A 299 7.93 -2.48 -34.39
CA GLN A 299 9.00 -3.33 -34.93
C GLN A 299 8.47 -4.73 -35.33
N LYS A 300 7.66 -5.36 -34.49
CA LYS A 300 7.03 -6.66 -34.82
C LYS A 300 6.11 -6.56 -36.05
N GLU A 301 5.31 -5.50 -36.13
CA GLU A 301 4.43 -5.29 -37.27
C GLU A 301 5.23 -5.09 -38.58
N GLN A 302 6.37 -4.40 -38.52
CA GLN A 302 7.28 -4.24 -39.66
C GLN A 302 7.92 -5.56 -40.07
N GLU A 303 8.42 -6.35 -39.11
CA GLU A 303 9.00 -7.68 -39.38
C GLU A 303 7.97 -8.65 -40.00
N GLU A 304 6.72 -8.62 -39.54
CA GLU A 304 5.65 -9.41 -40.13
C GLU A 304 5.28 -8.96 -41.54
N ALA A 305 5.24 -7.64 -41.80
CA ALA A 305 4.99 -7.08 -43.10
C ALA A 305 6.11 -7.43 -44.09
N GLU A 306 7.39 -7.34 -43.65
CA GLU A 306 8.54 -7.75 -44.46
C GLU A 306 8.51 -9.25 -44.80
N LYS A 307 8.17 -10.12 -43.83
CA LYS A 307 8.02 -11.55 -44.08
C LYS A 307 6.92 -11.84 -45.11
N LYS A 308 5.75 -11.19 -44.98
CA LYS A 308 4.66 -11.31 -45.96
C LYS A 308 5.09 -10.86 -47.36
N ALA A 309 5.76 -9.69 -47.44
CA ALA A 309 6.25 -9.17 -48.71
C ALA A 309 7.30 -10.11 -49.35
N LEU A 310 8.14 -10.75 -48.53
CA LEU A 310 9.12 -11.73 -49.02
C LEU A 310 8.44 -13.03 -49.52
N GLU A 311 7.43 -13.51 -48.84
CA GLU A 311 6.63 -14.67 -49.26
C GLU A 311 5.89 -14.39 -50.56
N GLU A 312 5.22 -13.22 -50.69
CA GLU A 312 4.58 -12.82 -51.93
C GLU A 312 5.55 -12.72 -53.10
N LYS A 313 6.77 -12.17 -52.89
CA LYS A 313 7.80 -12.15 -53.93
C LYS A 313 8.23 -13.58 -54.34
N LYS A 314 8.38 -14.50 -53.40
CA LYS A 314 8.70 -15.90 -53.68
C LYS A 314 7.59 -16.61 -54.50
N GLU A 315 6.32 -16.35 -54.13
CA GLU A 315 5.18 -16.91 -54.86
C GLU A 315 5.07 -16.35 -56.31
N ARG A 316 5.22 -15.03 -56.46
CA ARG A 316 5.27 -14.40 -57.81
C ARG A 316 6.45 -14.97 -58.64
N GLY A 317 7.61 -15.17 -58.01
CA GLY A 317 8.74 -15.78 -58.70
C GLY A 317 8.44 -17.20 -59.19
N LYS A 318 7.82 -18.02 -58.34
CA LYS A 318 7.39 -19.39 -58.75
C LYS A 318 6.37 -19.36 -59.92
N THR A 319 5.41 -18.43 -59.86
CA THR A 319 4.38 -18.28 -60.92
C THR A 319 5.02 -17.88 -62.26
N VAL A 320 5.97 -16.94 -62.23
CA VAL A 320 6.69 -16.50 -63.44
C VAL A 320 7.51 -17.64 -64.03
N VAL A 321 8.24 -18.41 -63.21
CA VAL A 321 9.00 -19.62 -63.67
C VAL A 321 8.06 -20.66 -64.25
N SER A 322 6.93 -20.92 -63.66
CA SER A 322 5.91 -21.86 -64.13
C SER A 322 5.33 -21.43 -65.50
N CYS A 323 4.98 -20.14 -65.60
CA CYS A 323 4.47 -19.59 -66.87
C CYS A 323 5.53 -19.66 -68.01
N ALA A 324 6.79 -19.35 -67.69
CA ALA A 324 7.88 -19.43 -68.66
C ALA A 324 8.12 -20.93 -69.09
N SER A 325 8.10 -21.84 -68.17
CA SER A 325 8.22 -23.27 -68.44
C SER A 325 7.08 -23.79 -69.33
N LEU A 326 5.87 -23.33 -69.08
CA LEU A 326 4.70 -23.67 -69.89
C LEU A 326 4.80 -23.14 -71.29
N ALA A 327 5.24 -21.87 -71.46
CA ALA A 327 5.46 -21.26 -72.77
C ALA A 327 6.55 -21.99 -73.60
N VAL A 328 7.63 -22.42 -72.95
CA VAL A 328 8.69 -23.24 -73.59
C VAL A 328 8.14 -24.61 -74.00
N ALA A 329 7.35 -25.28 -73.17
CA ALA A 329 6.73 -26.54 -73.50
C ALA A 329 5.74 -26.45 -74.67
N VAL A 330 4.91 -25.40 -74.71
CA VAL A 330 3.97 -25.14 -75.84
C VAL A 330 4.76 -24.82 -77.13
N GLY A 331 5.84 -24.04 -77.04
CA GLY A 331 6.72 -23.74 -78.18
C GLY A 331 7.37 -25.01 -78.76
N LEU A 332 7.89 -25.90 -77.88
CA LEU A 332 8.45 -27.20 -78.29
C LEU A 332 7.43 -28.12 -78.94
N MET A 333 6.20 -28.20 -78.41
CA MET A 333 5.12 -28.96 -79.02
C MET A 333 4.71 -28.42 -80.41
N ALA A 334 4.66 -27.09 -80.57
CA ALA A 334 4.38 -26.48 -81.87
C ALA A 334 5.50 -26.78 -82.93
N LEU A 335 6.76 -26.78 -82.50
CA LEU A 335 7.90 -27.13 -83.35
C LEU A 335 7.88 -28.62 -83.73
N LEU A 336 7.56 -29.51 -82.80
CA LEU A 336 7.40 -30.95 -83.09
C LEU A 336 6.23 -31.18 -84.06
N ARG A 337 5.13 -30.51 -83.89
CA ARG A 337 3.97 -30.61 -84.79
C ARG A 337 4.32 -30.14 -86.22
N LYS A 338 5.04 -29.05 -86.38
CA LYS A 338 5.51 -28.60 -87.67
C LYS A 338 6.51 -29.57 -88.31
N LYS A 339 7.32 -30.24 -87.54
CA LYS A 339 8.27 -31.27 -88.01
C LYS A 339 7.50 -32.49 -88.52
N THR A 340 6.53 -32.99 -87.76
CA THR A 340 5.69 -34.14 -88.22
C THR A 340 4.89 -33.78 -89.47
N GLU A 341 4.26 -32.65 -89.57
CA GLU A 341 3.58 -32.16 -90.76
C GLU A 341 4.49 -32.04 -91.98
N LYS A 342 5.74 -31.62 -91.79
CA LYS A 342 6.77 -31.59 -92.85
C LYS A 342 7.19 -32.98 -93.27
N GLU A 343 7.34 -33.92 -92.37
CA GLU A 343 7.71 -35.33 -92.66
C GLU A 343 6.53 -36.02 -93.39
N GLU A 344 5.27 -35.78 -93.01
CA GLU A 344 4.11 -36.27 -93.71
C GLU A 344 3.97 -35.71 -95.14
N ARG A 345 4.22 -34.41 -95.36
CA ARG A 345 4.25 -33.85 -96.69
C ARG A 345 5.33 -34.46 -97.58
N ASN A 346 6.52 -34.68 -97.01
CA ASN A 346 7.63 -35.28 -97.74
C ASN A 346 7.31 -36.80 -98.09
N ARG A 347 6.59 -37.51 -97.21
CA ARG A 347 6.16 -38.89 -97.49
C ARG A 347 5.06 -38.96 -98.57
N GLN A 348 4.20 -37.96 -98.71
CA GLN A 348 3.20 -37.87 -99.73
C GLN A 348 3.78 -37.41 -101.08
N SER A 349 4.82 -36.57 -101.12
CA SER A 349 5.50 -36.13 -102.32
C SER A 349 6.48 -37.19 -102.93
N GLY A 350 6.91 -38.16 -102.15
CA GLY A 350 7.80 -39.25 -102.62
C GLY A 350 7.07 -40.52 -103.18
N LYS A 351 5.74 -40.46 -103.33
CA LYS A 351 4.88 -41.48 -103.91
C LYS A 351 4.28 -41.12 -105.26
N LYS A 352 4.93 -40.29 -106.07
CA LYS A 352 4.61 -40.05 -107.47
C LYS A 352 5.75 -40.53 -108.35
#